data_40ada91e676cfeb2261516593198fa5f
#
_entry.id   40ada91e676cfeb2261516593198fa5f
#
_cell.length_a   1.000
_cell.length_b   1.000
_cell.length_c   1.000
_cell.angle_alpha   90.00
_cell.angle_beta   90.00
_cell.angle_gamma   90.00
#
_symmetry.space_group_name_H-M   'P 1'
#
loop_
_entity.id
_entity.type
_entity.pdbx_description
1 polymer ?
#
loop_
_entity_poly.entity_id
_entity_poly.type
_entity_poly.pdbx_seq_one_letter_code
_entity_poly.pdbx_strand_id
1 'polypeptide(L)'
;ETVICIEQDSELIDFSEKIAIQNSMNNIVFIKNELKKGYPDQGPYSCILIEGAIEEVPDVILNQLAEGGRLVTILNKDENGAAMKFSRINNEVISQFLFSMDAPLLEGFKKSKKFKF
;
A
#
# COMPACT_ATOMS: atom_id res chain seq x y z
N GLU A 1 9.96 16.43 2.53
CA GLU A 1 9.19 15.26 2.97
C GLU A 1 9.95 13.97 2.67
N THR A 2 9.79 12.99 3.54
CA THR A 2 10.39 11.66 3.37
C THR A 2 9.35 10.68 2.87
N VAL A 3 9.73 9.86 1.89
CA VAL A 3 8.90 8.79 1.35
C VAL A 3 9.47 7.46 1.86
N ILE A 4 8.64 6.65 2.50
CA ILE A 4 9.00 5.30 2.92
C ILE A 4 8.46 4.34 1.86
N CYS A 5 9.37 3.56 1.25
CA CYS A 5 9.01 2.52 0.28
C CYS A 5 9.22 1.14 0.90
N ILE A 6 8.18 0.33 0.89
CA ILE A 6 8.23 -1.03 1.42
C ILE A 6 8.33 -2.02 0.26
N GLU A 7 9.28 -2.93 0.33
CA GLU A 7 9.46 -3.99 -0.65
C GLU A 7 9.92 -5.26 0.04
N GLN A 8 9.46 -6.41 -0.42
CA GLN A 8 9.85 -7.72 0.10
C GLN A 8 11.09 -8.27 -0.56
N ASP A 9 11.32 -7.91 -1.81
CA ASP A 9 12.39 -8.45 -2.64
C ASP A 9 13.65 -7.60 -2.53
N SER A 10 14.73 -8.19 -2.00
CA SER A 10 16.01 -7.50 -1.83
C SER A 10 16.62 -7.01 -3.14
N GLU A 11 16.44 -7.78 -4.23
CA GLU A 11 16.98 -7.39 -5.54
C GLU A 11 16.26 -6.16 -6.10
N LEU A 12 14.94 -6.08 -5.89
CA LEU A 12 14.17 -4.91 -6.28
C LEU A 12 14.55 -3.69 -5.46
N ILE A 13 14.83 -3.86 -4.17
CA ILE A 13 15.31 -2.76 -3.33
C ILE A 13 16.65 -2.24 -3.85
N ASP A 14 17.61 -3.13 -4.11
CA ASP A 14 18.93 -2.74 -4.61
C ASP A 14 18.84 -2.00 -5.94
N PHE A 15 17.99 -2.51 -6.84
CA PHE A 15 17.75 -1.87 -8.13
C PHE A 15 17.12 -0.49 -7.97
N SER A 16 16.12 -0.38 -7.10
CA SER A 16 15.41 0.88 -6.87
C SER A 16 16.33 1.93 -6.21
N GLU A 17 17.17 1.50 -5.27
CA GLU A 17 18.15 2.40 -4.65
C GLU A 17 19.14 2.98 -5.67
N LYS A 18 19.60 2.15 -6.61
CA LYS A 18 20.49 2.62 -7.69
C LYS A 18 19.81 3.66 -8.55
N ILE A 19 18.55 3.43 -8.94
CA ILE A 19 17.78 4.37 -9.73
C ILE A 19 17.57 5.68 -8.98
N ALA A 20 17.25 5.60 -7.68
CA ALA A 20 17.07 6.79 -6.86
C ALA A 20 18.35 7.64 -6.79
N ILE A 21 19.49 6.99 -6.60
CA ILE A 21 20.79 7.68 -6.58
C ILE A 21 21.08 8.33 -7.93
N GLN A 22 20.87 7.61 -9.03
CA GLN A 22 21.10 8.13 -10.39
C GLN A 22 20.24 9.36 -10.71
N ASN A 23 19.06 9.46 -10.11
CA ASN A 23 18.12 10.56 -10.33
C ASN A 23 18.13 11.58 -9.19
N SER A 24 19.11 11.53 -8.32
CA SER A 24 19.27 12.46 -7.19
C SER A 24 18.06 12.51 -6.26
N MET A 25 17.35 11.39 -6.13
CA MET A 25 16.22 11.24 -5.21
C MET A 25 16.76 10.83 -3.84
N ASN A 26 16.95 11.80 -2.96
CA ASN A 26 17.57 11.56 -1.65
C ASN A 26 16.57 11.56 -0.49
N ASN A 27 15.28 11.65 -0.78
CA ASN A 27 14.21 11.67 0.22
C ASN A 27 13.43 10.35 0.33
N ILE A 28 13.96 9.27 -0.26
CA ILE A 28 13.31 7.95 -0.25
C ILE A 28 14.09 7.03 0.66
N VAL A 29 13.39 6.38 1.58
CA VAL A 29 13.94 5.33 2.45
C VAL A 29 13.32 4.01 2.03
N PHE A 30 14.14 3.03 1.66
CA PHE A 30 13.68 1.71 1.25
C PHE A 30 13.78 0.77 2.45
N ILE A 31 12.67 0.13 2.78
CA ILE A 31 12.56 -0.79 3.90
C ILE A 31 12.18 -2.16 3.37
N LYS A 32 12.96 -3.18 3.73
CA LYS A 32 12.59 -4.57 3.45
C LYS A 32 11.63 -5.05 4.53
N ASN A 33 10.39 -5.31 4.14
CA ASN A 33 9.38 -5.83 5.05
C ASN A 33 8.28 -6.52 4.24
N GLU A 34 7.45 -7.29 4.94
CA GLU A 34 6.25 -7.83 4.33
C GLU A 34 5.31 -6.68 3.97
N LEU A 35 4.83 -6.66 2.72
CA LEU A 35 4.00 -5.56 2.21
C LEU A 35 2.76 -5.33 3.07
N LYS A 36 2.10 -6.42 3.48
CA LYS A 36 0.85 -6.35 4.25
C LYS A 36 1.00 -5.76 5.65
N LYS A 37 2.23 -5.64 6.16
CA LYS A 37 2.50 -5.07 7.48
C LYS A 37 2.74 -3.56 7.45
N GLY A 38 3.04 -3.00 6.27
CA GLY A 38 3.42 -1.61 6.18
C GLY A 38 4.67 -1.31 7.00
N TYR A 39 4.73 -0.13 7.59
CA TYR A 39 5.86 0.26 8.45
C TYR A 39 5.38 1.23 9.52
N PRO A 40 4.82 0.74 10.63
CA PRO A 40 4.23 1.61 11.65
C PRO A 40 5.23 2.48 12.39
N ASP A 41 6.52 2.11 12.40
CA ASP A 41 7.56 2.82 13.16
C ASP A 41 7.69 4.31 12.80
N GLN A 42 7.40 4.68 11.57
CA GLN A 42 7.46 6.06 11.09
C GLN A 42 6.08 6.66 10.82
N GLY A 43 5.03 5.92 11.14
CA GLY A 43 3.66 6.38 10.99
C GLY A 43 3.19 7.26 12.17
N PRO A 44 1.95 7.73 12.12
CA PRO A 44 1.00 7.54 11.03
C PRO A 44 1.34 8.36 9.79
N TYR A 45 0.77 7.95 8.64
CA TYR A 45 1.10 8.56 7.35
C TYR A 45 -0.08 9.37 6.83
N SER A 46 0.21 10.53 6.23
CA SER A 46 -0.81 11.36 5.60
C SER A 46 -1.23 10.84 4.22
N CYS A 47 -0.37 10.06 3.58
CA CYS A 47 -0.67 9.48 2.27
C CYS A 47 -0.02 8.10 2.17
N ILE A 48 -0.82 7.11 1.80
CA ILE A 48 -0.34 5.75 1.55
C ILE A 48 -0.77 5.37 0.14
N LEU A 49 0.17 4.90 -0.67
CA LEU A 49 -0.11 4.38 -2.00
C LEU A 49 0.30 2.91 -2.05
N ILE A 50 -0.64 2.05 -2.40
CA ILE A 50 -0.36 0.64 -2.70
C ILE A 50 -0.40 0.50 -4.22
N GLU A 51 0.75 0.31 -4.83
CA GLU A 51 0.90 0.26 -6.28
C GLU A 51 0.62 -1.14 -6.82
N GLY A 52 -0.64 -1.43 -7.04
CA GLY A 52 -1.10 -2.70 -7.57
C GLY A 52 -2.49 -3.02 -7.06
N ALA A 53 -2.97 -4.20 -7.44
CA ALA A 53 -4.29 -4.65 -7.01
C ALA A 53 -4.17 -5.55 -5.79
N ILE A 54 -5.07 -5.37 -4.84
CA ILE A 54 -5.20 -6.22 -3.66
C ILE A 54 -6.66 -6.58 -3.48
N GLU A 55 -6.94 -7.67 -2.77
CA GLU A 55 -8.32 -8.11 -2.55
C GLU A 55 -9.01 -7.29 -1.44
N GLU A 56 -8.25 -6.95 -0.40
CA GLU A 56 -8.74 -6.06 0.65
C GLU A 56 -7.57 -5.34 1.32
N VAL A 57 -7.81 -4.16 1.86
CA VAL A 57 -6.79 -3.41 2.60
C VAL A 57 -6.70 -3.96 4.02
N PRO A 58 -5.53 -4.47 4.45
CA PRO A 58 -5.38 -4.96 5.82
C PRO A 58 -5.62 -3.86 6.85
N ASP A 59 -6.27 -4.21 7.95
CA ASP A 59 -6.49 -3.27 9.05
C ASP A 59 -5.18 -2.70 9.60
N VAL A 60 -4.12 -3.50 9.61
CA VAL A 60 -2.79 -3.06 10.03
C VAL A 60 -2.32 -1.85 9.24
N ILE A 61 -2.59 -1.81 7.93
CA ILE A 61 -2.21 -0.68 7.08
C ILE A 61 -3.17 0.49 7.29
N LEU A 62 -4.47 0.24 7.37
CA LEU A 62 -5.45 1.31 7.63
C LEU A 62 -5.17 2.01 8.97
N ASN A 63 -4.70 1.27 9.97
CA ASN A 63 -4.34 1.83 11.27
C ASN A 63 -3.11 2.74 11.22
N GLN A 64 -2.34 2.69 10.14
CA GLN A 64 -1.19 3.57 9.93
C GLN A 64 -1.55 4.86 9.19
N LEU A 65 -2.81 5.04 8.85
CA LEU A 65 -3.30 6.24 8.17
C LEU A 65 -3.63 7.31 9.19
N ALA A 66 -3.03 8.49 9.02
CA ALA A 66 -3.26 9.63 9.91
C ALA A 66 -4.66 10.18 9.76
N GLU A 67 -5.15 10.89 10.78
CA GLU A 67 -6.38 11.67 10.68
C GLU A 67 -6.26 12.69 9.56
N GLY A 68 -7.23 12.72 8.66
CA GLY A 68 -7.17 13.52 7.44
C GLY A 68 -6.32 12.88 6.33
N GLY A 69 -5.72 11.73 6.60
CA GLY A 69 -4.90 11.01 5.61
C GLY A 69 -5.74 10.22 4.62
N ARG A 70 -5.10 9.83 3.53
CA ARG A 70 -5.73 9.05 2.46
C ARG A 70 -4.83 7.93 1.96
N LEU A 71 -5.46 6.82 1.65
CA LEU A 71 -4.82 5.65 1.05
C LEU A 71 -5.50 5.40 -0.30
N VAL A 72 -4.69 5.18 -1.34
CA VAL A 72 -5.19 4.85 -2.67
C VAL A 72 -4.63 3.50 -3.10
N THR A 73 -5.50 2.67 -3.62
CA THR A 73 -5.13 1.34 -4.14
C THR A 73 -6.17 0.87 -5.15
N ILE A 74 -5.89 -0.25 -5.79
CA ILE A 74 -6.85 -0.94 -6.64
C ILE A 74 -7.34 -2.16 -5.87
N LEU A 75 -8.66 -2.24 -5.67
CA LEU A 75 -9.29 -3.44 -5.13
C LEU A 75 -9.77 -4.31 -6.27
N ASN A 76 -9.39 -5.58 -6.24
CA ASN A 76 -9.81 -6.55 -7.23
C ASN A 76 -10.73 -7.57 -6.55
N LYS A 77 -12.03 -7.41 -6.80
CA LYS A 77 -13.04 -8.37 -6.37
C LYS A 77 -13.68 -8.94 -7.62
N ASP A 78 -13.77 -10.26 -7.68
CA ASP A 78 -14.48 -10.97 -8.76
C ASP A 78 -14.03 -10.55 -10.17
N GLU A 79 -12.74 -10.56 -10.45
CA GLU A 79 -12.13 -10.29 -11.76
C GLU A 79 -12.18 -8.82 -12.21
N ASN A 80 -12.86 -7.94 -11.49
CA ASN A 80 -12.94 -6.52 -11.82
C ASN A 80 -12.16 -5.69 -10.81
N GLY A 81 -11.30 -4.82 -11.33
CA GLY A 81 -10.52 -3.90 -10.52
C GLY A 81 -11.19 -2.54 -10.37
N ALA A 82 -11.09 -1.96 -9.20
CA ALA A 82 -11.60 -0.63 -8.90
C ALA A 82 -10.55 0.18 -8.15
N ALA A 83 -10.20 1.34 -8.70
CA ALA A 83 -9.36 2.28 -7.97
C ALA A 83 -10.19 2.90 -6.84
N MET A 84 -9.68 2.82 -5.61
CA MET A 84 -10.40 3.21 -4.41
C MET A 84 -9.55 4.18 -3.59
N LYS A 85 -10.22 5.11 -2.95
CA LYS A 85 -9.61 6.00 -1.96
C LYS A 85 -10.23 5.72 -0.61
N PHE A 86 -9.37 5.52 0.39
CA PHE A 86 -9.76 5.37 1.79
C PHE A 86 -9.29 6.61 2.54
N SER A 87 -10.18 7.25 3.27
CA SER A 87 -9.87 8.46 4.04
C SER A 87 -10.19 8.24 5.51
N ARG A 88 -9.31 8.72 6.40
CA ARG A 88 -9.59 8.71 7.83
C ARG A 88 -10.15 10.06 8.23
N ILE A 89 -11.39 10.07 8.67
CA ILE A 89 -12.09 11.29 9.10
C ILE A 89 -12.80 10.97 10.41
N ASN A 90 -12.49 11.74 11.47
CA ASN A 90 -13.04 11.53 12.81
C ASN A 90 -12.85 10.10 13.32
N ASN A 91 -11.66 9.54 13.12
CA ASN A 91 -11.30 8.16 13.47
C ASN A 91 -12.06 7.07 12.72
N GLU A 92 -12.82 7.41 11.71
CA GLU A 92 -13.50 6.46 10.84
C GLU A 92 -12.83 6.41 9.48
N VAL A 93 -12.79 5.22 8.87
CA VAL A 93 -12.27 5.04 7.52
C VAL A 93 -13.44 5.00 6.56
N ILE A 94 -13.43 5.91 5.61
CA ILE A 94 -14.47 6.04 4.58
C ILE A 94 -13.84 5.67 3.24
N SER A 95 -14.49 4.79 2.48
CA SER A 95 -14.02 4.40 1.16
C SER A 95 -14.83 5.09 0.07
N GLN A 96 -14.14 5.43 -1.02
CA GLN A 96 -14.75 6.06 -2.19
C GLN A 96 -14.24 5.39 -3.46
N PHE A 97 -15.16 4.98 -4.32
CA PHE A 97 -14.83 4.50 -5.65
C PHE A 97 -14.38 5.67 -6.53
N LEU A 98 -13.27 5.50 -7.24
CA LEU A 98 -12.74 6.53 -8.13
C LEU A 98 -13.04 6.20 -9.61
N PHE A 99 -12.56 5.04 -10.07
CA PHE A 99 -12.76 4.59 -11.44
C PHE A 99 -12.43 3.11 -11.56
N SER A 100 -12.88 2.48 -12.63
CA SER A 100 -12.55 1.09 -12.92
C SER A 100 -11.13 1.00 -13.48
N MET A 101 -10.33 0.10 -12.96
CA MET A 101 -8.98 -0.13 -13.42
C MET A 101 -8.51 -1.54 -13.02
N ASP A 102 -7.97 -2.28 -13.98
CA ASP A 102 -7.41 -3.59 -13.71
C ASP A 102 -5.90 -3.50 -13.53
N ALA A 103 -5.39 -4.27 -12.59
CA ALA A 103 -3.96 -4.41 -12.35
C ALA A 103 -3.66 -5.81 -11.85
N PRO A 104 -2.41 -6.30 -12.02
CA PRO A 104 -2.01 -7.57 -11.43
C PRO A 104 -2.14 -7.53 -9.91
N LEU A 105 -2.59 -8.66 -9.33
CA LEU A 105 -2.63 -8.81 -7.88
C LEU A 105 -1.22 -8.80 -7.31
N LEU A 106 -1.02 -8.00 -6.27
CA LEU A 106 0.24 -7.96 -5.55
C LEU A 106 0.39 -9.22 -4.69
N GLU A 107 1.53 -9.86 -4.80
CA GLU A 107 1.91 -10.92 -3.89
C GLU A 107 2.14 -10.32 -2.50
N GLY A 108 1.89 -11.12 -1.47
CA GLY A 108 2.05 -10.67 -0.09
C GLY A 108 0.80 -10.07 0.52
N PHE A 109 -0.27 -9.86 -0.26
CA PHE A 109 -1.57 -9.41 0.24
C PHE A 109 -2.67 -10.45 0.10
N LYS A 110 -2.33 -11.67 -0.33
CA LYS A 110 -3.32 -12.72 -0.53
C LYS A 110 -3.99 -13.08 0.80
N LYS A 111 -5.32 -13.19 0.76
CA LYS A 111 -6.08 -13.71 1.90
C LYS A 111 -5.73 -15.16 2.14
N SER A 112 -5.58 -15.54 3.41
CA SER A 112 -5.52 -16.94 3.79
C SER A 112 -6.82 -17.62 3.40
N LYS A 113 -6.72 -18.73 2.64
CA LYS A 113 -7.90 -19.55 2.36
C LYS A 113 -8.34 -20.19 3.66
N LYS A 114 -9.52 -19.83 4.15
CA LYS A 114 -10.12 -20.51 5.27
C LYS A 114 -10.90 -21.71 4.74
N PHE A 115 -10.55 -22.89 5.23
CA PHE A 115 -11.35 -24.06 4.94
C PHE A 115 -12.69 -23.94 5.67
N LYS A 116 -13.77 -24.04 4.92
CA LYS A 116 -15.10 -24.19 5.50
C LYS A 116 -15.46 -25.67 5.47
N PHE A 117 -15.70 -26.20 6.62
CA PHE A 117 -16.19 -27.55 6.77
C PHE A 117 -17.71 -27.56 6.76
#